data_eaf037a56effda3cbc378afd4ebb76ec
#
_entry.id   eaf037a56effda3cbc378afd4ebb76ec
#
_cell.length_a   1.000
_cell.length_b   1.000
_cell.length_c   1.000
_cell.angle_alpha   90.00
_cell.angle_beta   90.00
_cell.angle_gamma   90.00
#
_symmetry.space_group_name_H-M   'P 1'
#
loop_
_entity.id
_entity.type
_entity.pdbx_description
1 polymer ?
#
loop_
_entity_poly.entity_id
_entity_poly.type
_entity_poly.pdbx_seq_one_letter_code
_entity_poly.pdbx_strand_id
1 'polypeptide(L)'
;HEAALLATDKLRMKEAFQKNGVTSAPFLKVSSFEEAKDAFLKLSKPVMVKAVDSSGSRGVSKVSTLSELSGAYQASAEVSRQPYVILEEFVDGTEIGVDGFVENGNVVLLLPHQKFVLTSGATSLPAGHAFPYPASQRLLASIDQEIRKAVSSLCLDNCAFNADVMIRGETPFLLEMGGRAGATGIPEL
;
A
#
# COMPACT_ATOMS: atom_id res chain seq x y z
N HIS A 1 -18.96 -3.25 7.95
CA HIS A 1 -18.18 -4.42 8.41
C HIS A 1 -17.26 -4.98 7.30
N GLU A 2 -17.74 -5.09 6.05
CA GLU A 2 -16.97 -5.57 4.90
C GLU A 2 -15.80 -4.63 4.57
N ALA A 3 -16.04 -3.33 4.48
CA ALA A 3 -15.00 -2.33 4.22
C ALA A 3 -13.83 -2.42 5.22
N ALA A 4 -14.11 -2.66 6.51
CA ALA A 4 -13.07 -2.82 7.51
C ALA A 4 -12.20 -4.06 7.26
N LEU A 5 -12.79 -5.17 6.83
CA LEU A 5 -12.04 -6.39 6.47
C LEU A 5 -11.17 -6.19 5.24
N LEU A 6 -11.70 -5.51 4.22
CA LEU A 6 -10.95 -5.18 3.00
C LEU A 6 -9.79 -4.23 3.28
N ALA A 7 -9.99 -3.24 4.17
CA ALA A 7 -8.98 -2.24 4.50
C ALA A 7 -7.93 -2.72 5.51
N THR A 8 -8.11 -3.89 6.16
CA THR A 8 -7.17 -4.40 7.17
C THR A 8 -6.35 -5.60 6.72
N ASP A 9 -6.73 -6.26 5.63
CA ASP A 9 -6.03 -7.40 5.05
C ASP A 9 -5.48 -7.01 3.66
N LYS A 10 -4.16 -6.94 3.53
CA LYS A 10 -3.48 -6.52 2.29
C LYS A 10 -3.80 -7.43 1.09
N LEU A 11 -4.00 -8.74 1.32
CA LEU A 11 -4.39 -9.64 0.24
C LEU A 11 -5.78 -9.28 -0.28
N ARG A 12 -6.77 -9.18 0.61
CA ARG A 12 -8.15 -8.84 0.24
C ARG A 12 -8.24 -7.46 -0.43
N MET A 13 -7.49 -6.49 0.09
CA MET A 13 -7.36 -5.16 -0.50
C MET A 13 -6.84 -5.23 -1.93
N LYS A 14 -5.72 -5.94 -2.16
CA LYS A 14 -5.11 -6.10 -3.48
C LYS A 14 -6.01 -6.84 -4.46
N GLU A 15 -6.73 -7.86 -4.02
CA GLU A 15 -7.74 -8.57 -4.83
C GLU A 15 -8.89 -7.64 -5.23
N ALA A 16 -9.38 -6.80 -4.29
CA ALA A 16 -10.40 -5.80 -4.57
C ALA A 16 -9.90 -4.74 -5.57
N PHE A 17 -8.66 -4.27 -5.42
CA PHE A 17 -8.02 -3.36 -6.35
C PHE A 17 -7.90 -3.97 -7.75
N GLN A 18 -7.40 -5.18 -7.86
CA GLN A 18 -7.25 -5.88 -9.14
C GLN A 18 -8.60 -6.04 -9.85
N LYS A 19 -9.64 -6.47 -9.11
CA LYS A 19 -11.00 -6.66 -9.64
C LYS A 19 -11.60 -5.37 -10.19
N ASN A 20 -11.28 -4.22 -9.60
CA ASN A 20 -11.87 -2.93 -9.93
C ASN A 20 -10.92 -2.02 -10.74
N GLY A 21 -9.81 -2.55 -11.25
CA GLY A 21 -8.89 -1.81 -12.12
C GLY A 21 -8.17 -0.65 -11.44
N VAL A 22 -7.92 -0.77 -10.12
CA VAL A 22 -7.02 0.15 -9.39
C VAL A 22 -5.58 -0.19 -9.74
N THR A 23 -4.81 0.81 -10.10
CA THR A 23 -3.38 0.64 -10.41
C THR A 23 -2.62 0.27 -9.14
N SER A 24 -2.11 -0.95 -9.07
CA SER A 24 -1.27 -1.45 -7.97
C SER A 24 -0.24 -2.44 -8.50
N ALA A 25 0.81 -2.71 -7.73
CA ALA A 25 1.84 -3.67 -8.14
C ALA A 25 1.29 -5.09 -8.27
N PRO A 26 1.77 -5.89 -9.23
CA PRO A 26 1.50 -7.32 -9.32
C PRO A 26 1.88 -8.03 -8.02
N PHE A 27 1.05 -8.96 -7.58
CA PHE A 27 1.25 -9.68 -6.32
C PHE A 27 0.82 -11.13 -6.42
N LEU A 28 1.34 -11.96 -5.51
CA LEU A 28 0.96 -13.36 -5.34
C LEU A 28 0.80 -13.66 -3.84
N LYS A 29 -0.27 -14.39 -3.51
CA LYS A 29 -0.47 -15.00 -2.21
C LYS A 29 0.43 -16.22 -2.08
N VAL A 30 1.04 -16.42 -0.91
CA VAL A 30 1.86 -17.59 -0.62
C VAL A 30 1.60 -18.06 0.82
N SER A 31 1.45 -19.38 0.98
CA SER A 31 1.13 -20.04 2.26
C SER A 31 2.26 -20.98 2.71
N SER A 32 3.29 -21.13 1.89
CA SER A 32 4.49 -21.92 2.21
C SER A 32 5.75 -21.28 1.62
N PHE A 33 6.91 -21.68 2.13
CA PHE A 33 8.19 -21.19 1.59
C PHE A 33 8.42 -21.68 0.16
N GLU A 34 7.95 -22.87 -0.21
CA GLU A 34 8.05 -23.37 -1.59
C GLU A 34 7.23 -22.49 -2.54
N GLU A 35 5.98 -22.15 -2.17
CA GLU A 35 5.18 -21.20 -2.94
C GLU A 35 5.83 -19.81 -3.02
N ALA A 36 6.51 -19.37 -1.95
CA ALA A 36 7.24 -18.09 -1.96
C ALA A 36 8.41 -18.10 -2.94
N LYS A 37 9.14 -19.23 -3.07
CA LYS A 37 10.19 -19.39 -4.10
C LYS A 37 9.62 -19.33 -5.51
N ASP A 38 8.52 -20.02 -5.75
CA ASP A 38 7.86 -20.01 -7.05
C ASP A 38 7.34 -18.61 -7.41
N ALA A 39 6.75 -17.90 -6.45
CA ALA A 39 6.29 -16.53 -6.62
C ALA A 39 7.45 -15.58 -6.88
N PHE A 40 8.56 -15.73 -6.14
CA PHE A 40 9.77 -14.93 -6.35
C PHE A 40 10.33 -15.13 -7.76
N LEU A 41 10.30 -16.33 -8.32
CA LEU A 41 10.78 -16.59 -9.68
C LEU A 41 9.87 -15.98 -10.76
N LYS A 42 8.57 -15.88 -10.50
CA LYS A 42 7.57 -15.35 -11.44
C LYS A 42 7.49 -13.82 -11.46
N LEU A 43 7.66 -13.16 -10.30
CA LEU A 43 7.55 -11.70 -10.18
C LEU A 43 8.85 -11.01 -10.61
N SER A 44 8.74 -9.74 -11.05
CA SER A 44 9.88 -8.87 -11.34
C SER A 44 10.60 -8.47 -10.04
N LYS A 45 11.95 -8.52 -10.04
CA LYS A 45 12.76 -8.18 -8.87
C LYS A 45 13.14 -6.70 -8.87
N PRO A 46 13.35 -6.13 -7.68
CA PRO A 46 13.14 -6.73 -6.36
C PRO A 46 11.66 -6.95 -6.05
N VAL A 47 11.34 -7.82 -5.07
CA VAL A 47 9.99 -8.03 -4.56
C VAL A 47 9.87 -7.52 -3.12
N MET A 48 8.64 -7.20 -2.70
CA MET A 48 8.30 -6.95 -1.31
C MET A 48 7.60 -8.18 -0.74
N VAL A 49 8.10 -8.72 0.36
CA VAL A 49 7.43 -9.77 1.14
C VAL A 49 6.70 -9.08 2.29
N LYS A 50 5.40 -9.32 2.44
CA LYS A 50 4.57 -8.56 3.39
C LYS A 50 3.63 -9.46 4.19
N ALA A 51 3.64 -9.30 5.52
CA ALA A 51 2.54 -9.74 6.36
C ALA A 51 1.25 -9.00 5.98
N VAL A 52 0.12 -9.70 5.93
CA VAL A 52 -1.11 -9.12 5.34
C VAL A 52 -1.92 -8.25 6.29
N ASP A 53 -1.81 -8.45 7.59
CA ASP A 53 -2.64 -7.81 8.63
C ASP A 53 -1.82 -7.05 9.69
N SER A 54 -0.60 -6.64 9.33
CA SER A 54 0.28 -5.83 10.16
C SER A 54 0.30 -4.36 9.71
N SER A 55 0.66 -3.48 10.62
CA SER A 55 0.85 -2.04 10.41
C SER A 55 2.27 -1.61 10.82
N GLY A 56 2.69 -0.41 10.38
CA GLY A 56 3.98 0.16 10.75
C GLY A 56 5.18 -0.62 10.21
N SER A 57 5.10 -1.08 8.97
CA SER A 57 6.14 -1.81 8.24
C SER A 57 6.62 -3.11 8.93
N ARG A 58 5.92 -3.61 9.95
CA ARG A 58 6.25 -4.89 10.60
C ARG A 58 5.99 -6.06 9.66
N GLY A 59 6.95 -6.95 9.52
CA GLY A 59 6.86 -8.07 8.60
C GLY A 59 6.80 -7.64 7.13
N VAL A 60 7.50 -6.55 6.78
CA VAL A 60 7.65 -6.07 5.40
C VAL A 60 9.14 -6.02 5.08
N SER A 61 9.55 -6.70 4.01
CA SER A 61 10.95 -6.78 3.58
C SER A 61 11.08 -6.66 2.08
N LYS A 62 12.07 -5.90 1.62
CA LYS A 62 12.49 -5.85 0.22
C LYS A 62 13.51 -6.95 -0.03
N VAL A 63 13.29 -7.76 -1.06
CA VAL A 63 14.09 -8.95 -1.38
C VAL A 63 14.54 -8.88 -2.85
N SER A 64 15.84 -8.92 -3.06
CA SER A 64 16.46 -8.87 -4.39
C SER A 64 16.98 -10.22 -4.85
N THR A 65 17.33 -11.10 -3.90
CA THR A 65 17.94 -12.40 -4.16
C THR A 65 17.20 -13.54 -3.46
N LEU A 66 17.31 -14.74 -4.00
CA LEU A 66 16.68 -15.93 -3.41
C LEU A 66 17.23 -16.26 -2.02
N SER A 67 18.49 -15.90 -1.73
CA SER A 67 19.09 -16.11 -0.41
C SER A 67 18.47 -15.26 0.69
N GLU A 68 17.96 -14.07 0.36
CA GLU A 68 17.27 -13.18 1.30
C GLU A 68 15.83 -13.63 1.57
N LEU A 69 15.23 -14.40 0.64
CA LEU A 69 13.81 -14.72 0.67
C LEU A 69 13.40 -15.52 1.93
N SER A 70 14.25 -16.45 2.38
CA SER A 70 13.92 -17.31 3.53
C SER A 70 13.69 -16.51 4.81
N GLY A 71 14.62 -15.60 5.15
CA GLY A 71 14.50 -14.74 6.32
C GLY A 71 13.32 -13.77 6.21
N ALA A 72 13.11 -13.20 5.02
CA ALA A 72 11.99 -12.28 4.77
C ALA A 72 10.62 -12.98 4.90
N TYR A 73 10.50 -14.19 4.34
CA TYR A 73 9.27 -14.99 4.46
C TYR A 73 8.96 -15.35 5.92
N GLN A 74 9.96 -15.85 6.66
CA GLN A 74 9.80 -16.19 8.08
C GLN A 74 9.36 -14.98 8.91
N ALA A 75 10.06 -13.84 8.78
CA ALA A 75 9.73 -12.60 9.49
C ALA A 75 8.31 -12.10 9.17
N SER A 76 7.85 -12.26 7.92
CA SER A 76 6.49 -11.88 7.53
C SER A 76 5.45 -12.87 8.07
N ALA A 77 5.73 -14.17 8.01
CA ALA A 77 4.84 -15.22 8.50
C ALA A 77 4.66 -15.19 10.03
N GLU A 78 5.71 -14.85 10.79
CA GLU A 78 5.66 -14.71 12.25
C GLU A 78 4.77 -13.54 12.70
N VAL A 79 4.70 -12.47 11.89
CA VAL A 79 3.89 -11.28 12.19
C VAL A 79 2.45 -11.43 11.71
N SER A 80 2.23 -12.16 10.61
CA SER A 80 0.90 -12.37 10.05
C SER A 80 0.05 -13.26 10.97
N ARG A 81 -1.18 -12.85 11.23
CA ARG A 81 -2.19 -13.69 11.92
C ARG A 81 -2.90 -14.65 10.96
N GLN A 82 -2.73 -14.41 9.66
CA GLN A 82 -3.26 -15.27 8.61
C GLN A 82 -2.23 -16.34 8.25
N PRO A 83 -2.66 -17.52 7.77
CA PRO A 83 -1.75 -18.58 7.36
C PRO A 83 -1.11 -18.33 5.99
N TYR A 84 -0.97 -17.05 5.61
CA TYR A 84 -0.38 -16.62 4.35
C TYR A 84 0.25 -15.23 4.46
N VAL A 85 1.13 -14.95 3.53
CA VAL A 85 1.72 -13.63 3.27
C VAL A 85 1.56 -13.30 1.79
N ILE A 86 1.92 -12.09 1.38
CA ILE A 86 1.99 -11.72 -0.05
C ILE A 86 3.41 -11.40 -0.46
N LEU A 87 3.76 -11.79 -1.70
CA LEU A 87 4.87 -11.26 -2.44
C LEU A 87 4.33 -10.29 -3.49
N GLU A 88 4.93 -9.12 -3.59
CA GLU A 88 4.52 -8.04 -4.48
C GLU A 88 5.74 -7.48 -5.21
N GLU A 89 5.61 -7.12 -6.48
CA GLU A 89 6.68 -6.42 -7.21
C GLU A 89 6.98 -5.08 -6.55
N PHE A 90 8.26 -4.78 -6.36
CA PHE A 90 8.65 -3.47 -5.84
C PHE A 90 8.42 -2.39 -6.91
N VAL A 91 7.67 -1.37 -6.55
CA VAL A 91 7.50 -0.18 -7.40
C VAL A 91 8.55 0.84 -6.99
N ASP A 92 9.48 1.12 -7.89
CA ASP A 92 10.44 2.21 -7.70
C ASP A 92 9.79 3.56 -8.03
N GLY A 93 9.99 4.55 -7.17
CA GLY A 93 9.36 5.86 -7.33
C GLY A 93 9.42 6.73 -6.08
N THR A 94 8.59 7.76 -6.05
CA THR A 94 8.41 8.65 -4.89
C THR A 94 7.17 8.22 -4.12
N GLU A 95 7.35 7.87 -2.83
CA GLU A 95 6.23 7.56 -1.94
C GLU A 95 5.57 8.84 -1.44
N ILE A 96 4.25 8.91 -1.58
CA ILE A 96 3.41 10.00 -1.05
C ILE A 96 2.32 9.43 -0.16
N GLY A 97 1.79 10.27 0.72
CA GLY A 97 0.55 10.00 1.43
C GLY A 97 -0.63 10.71 0.80
N VAL A 98 -1.81 10.15 0.95
CA VAL A 98 -3.07 10.79 0.57
C VAL A 98 -4.07 10.60 1.70
N ASP A 99 -4.35 11.66 2.43
CA ASP A 99 -5.46 11.69 3.38
C ASP A 99 -6.74 12.21 2.71
N GLY A 100 -7.89 11.82 3.22
CA GLY A 100 -9.16 12.33 2.70
C GLY A 100 -10.37 11.88 3.49
N PHE A 101 -11.54 12.25 2.97
CA PHE A 101 -12.82 11.91 3.56
C PHE A 101 -13.83 11.47 2.49
N VAL A 102 -14.60 10.45 2.82
CA VAL A 102 -15.70 9.95 2.00
C VAL A 102 -17.02 10.25 2.69
N GLU A 103 -17.95 10.82 1.94
CA GLU A 103 -19.31 11.09 2.39
C GLU A 103 -20.32 10.63 1.33
N ASN A 104 -21.27 9.80 1.71
CA ASN A 104 -22.29 9.23 0.81
C ASN A 104 -21.68 8.64 -0.49
N GLY A 105 -20.61 7.84 -0.35
CA GLY A 105 -19.90 7.21 -1.44
C GLY A 105 -19.01 8.12 -2.29
N ASN A 106 -18.94 9.42 -1.97
CA ASN A 106 -18.15 10.41 -2.71
C ASN A 106 -16.92 10.84 -1.92
N VAL A 107 -15.77 10.91 -2.58
CA VAL A 107 -14.58 11.54 -2.01
C VAL A 107 -14.82 13.05 -2.02
N VAL A 108 -15.05 13.64 -0.84
CA VAL A 108 -15.34 15.08 -0.66
C VAL A 108 -14.12 15.88 -0.23
N LEU A 109 -13.09 15.21 0.29
CA LEU A 109 -11.81 15.80 0.64
C LEU A 109 -10.69 14.89 0.14
N LEU A 110 -9.65 15.47 -0.49
CA LEU A 110 -8.47 14.77 -0.97
C LEU A 110 -7.23 15.64 -0.72
N LEU A 111 -6.30 15.13 0.07
CA LEU A 111 -5.11 15.84 0.52
C LEU A 111 -3.84 15.04 0.18
N PRO A 112 -3.38 15.03 -1.09
CA PRO A 112 -2.08 14.45 -1.43
C PRO A 112 -0.96 15.27 -0.77
N HIS A 113 -0.06 14.59 -0.08
CA HIS A 113 1.03 15.23 0.65
C HIS A 113 2.35 14.47 0.47
N GLN A 114 3.43 15.21 0.50
CA GLN A 114 4.78 14.65 0.44
C GLN A 114 5.06 13.87 1.72
N LYS A 115 5.67 12.70 1.59
CA LYS A 115 6.09 11.84 2.69
C LYS A 115 7.61 11.81 2.72
N PHE A 116 8.20 12.25 3.82
CA PHE A 116 9.64 12.15 4.05
C PHE A 116 9.90 10.85 4.81
N VAL A 117 10.78 10.03 4.26
CA VAL A 117 11.10 8.72 4.82
C VAL A 117 12.59 8.66 5.13
N LEU A 118 12.92 8.30 6.37
CA LEU A 118 14.29 7.97 6.76
C LEU A 118 14.49 6.47 6.60
N THR A 119 15.49 6.10 5.80
CA THR A 119 15.86 4.70 5.59
C THR A 119 17.11 4.39 6.40
N SER A 120 17.03 3.37 7.27
CA SER A 120 18.17 2.85 8.02
C SER A 120 18.22 1.33 7.82
N GLY A 121 19.16 0.87 6.99
CA GLY A 121 19.23 -0.54 6.59
C GLY A 121 17.96 -0.99 5.84
N ALA A 122 17.30 -2.01 6.34
CA ALA A 122 16.05 -2.55 5.76
C ALA A 122 14.79 -1.86 6.27
N THR A 123 14.90 -0.89 7.19
CA THR A 123 13.77 -0.23 7.83
C THR A 123 13.57 1.16 7.25
N SER A 124 12.34 1.47 6.87
CA SER A 124 11.91 2.81 6.45
C SER A 124 10.90 3.35 7.47
N LEU A 125 11.21 4.53 8.03
CA LEU A 125 10.38 5.20 9.01
C LEU A 125 9.92 6.56 8.46
N PRO A 126 8.63 6.92 8.57
CA PRO A 126 8.18 8.25 8.21
C PRO A 126 8.81 9.28 9.15
N ALA A 127 9.44 10.30 8.57
CA ALA A 127 10.14 11.38 9.27
C ALA A 127 9.33 12.69 9.29
N GLY A 128 8.32 12.80 8.42
CA GLY A 128 7.49 13.98 8.33
C GLY A 128 6.66 14.01 7.06
N HIS A 129 5.79 15.00 6.97
CA HIS A 129 4.91 15.23 5.83
C HIS A 129 4.93 16.71 5.45
N ALA A 130 4.70 17.03 4.18
CA ALA A 130 4.49 18.40 3.71
C ALA A 130 3.30 18.46 2.76
N PHE A 131 2.39 19.38 3.00
CA PHE A 131 1.20 19.63 2.18
C PHE A 131 1.26 21.05 1.60
N PRO A 132 0.78 21.24 0.35
CA PRO A 132 0.32 20.24 -0.61
C PRO A 132 1.48 19.49 -1.29
N TYR A 133 1.19 18.30 -1.87
CA TYR A 133 2.15 17.61 -2.74
C TYR A 133 2.39 18.42 -4.02
N PRO A 134 3.65 18.81 -4.32
CA PRO A 134 3.96 19.61 -5.52
C PRO A 134 3.96 18.72 -6.78
N ALA A 135 2.82 18.64 -7.46
CA ALA A 135 2.66 17.83 -8.66
C ALA A 135 1.99 18.58 -9.80
N SER A 136 2.13 18.07 -11.02
CA SER A 136 1.40 18.57 -12.19
C SER A 136 -0.11 18.36 -12.02
N GLN A 137 -0.92 19.19 -12.66
CA GLN A 137 -2.38 19.02 -12.69
C GLN A 137 -2.77 17.64 -13.22
N ARG A 138 -2.03 17.11 -14.18
CA ARG A 138 -2.24 15.79 -14.75
C ARG A 138 -2.01 14.68 -13.73
N LEU A 139 -0.92 14.76 -12.97
CA LEU A 139 -0.62 13.79 -11.92
C LEU A 139 -1.64 13.85 -10.78
N LEU A 140 -2.04 15.06 -10.36
CA LEU A 140 -3.09 15.24 -9.35
C LEU A 140 -4.43 14.62 -9.80
N ALA A 141 -4.81 14.80 -11.06
CA ALA A 141 -6.01 14.17 -11.63
C ALA A 141 -5.90 12.63 -11.66
N SER A 142 -4.70 12.09 -11.98
CA SER A 142 -4.46 10.65 -11.96
C SER A 142 -4.54 10.07 -10.53
N ILE A 143 -4.00 10.78 -9.54
CA ILE A 143 -4.10 10.40 -8.11
C ILE A 143 -5.57 10.39 -7.69
N ASP A 144 -6.33 11.46 -7.99
CA ASP A 144 -7.76 11.54 -7.65
C ASP A 144 -8.54 10.37 -8.25
N GLN A 145 -8.32 10.06 -9.52
CA GLN A 145 -8.99 8.95 -10.19
C GLN A 145 -8.70 7.60 -9.54
N GLU A 146 -7.43 7.30 -9.23
CA GLU A 146 -7.06 6.03 -8.61
C GLU A 146 -7.56 5.93 -7.16
N ILE A 147 -7.53 7.01 -6.39
CA ILE A 147 -8.10 7.06 -5.04
C ILE A 147 -9.61 6.79 -5.05
N ARG A 148 -10.37 7.42 -5.97
CA ARG A 148 -11.81 7.16 -6.09
C ARG A 148 -12.14 5.71 -6.43
N LYS A 149 -11.38 5.09 -7.33
CA LYS A 149 -11.50 3.66 -7.63
C LYS A 149 -11.21 2.81 -6.39
N ALA A 150 -10.14 3.13 -5.65
CA ALA A 150 -9.75 2.40 -4.44
C ALA A 150 -10.80 2.52 -3.33
N VAL A 151 -11.32 3.72 -3.07
CA VAL A 151 -12.42 3.97 -2.12
C VAL A 151 -13.64 3.12 -2.47
N SER A 152 -14.07 3.14 -3.73
CA SER A 152 -15.19 2.33 -4.22
C SER A 152 -14.92 0.82 -4.08
N SER A 153 -13.70 0.36 -4.43
CA SER A 153 -13.34 -1.06 -4.35
C SER A 153 -13.33 -1.60 -2.93
N LEU A 154 -13.04 -0.76 -1.94
CA LEU A 154 -13.02 -1.12 -0.52
C LEU A 154 -14.36 -0.85 0.18
N CYS A 155 -15.37 -0.36 -0.55
CA CYS A 155 -16.67 0.02 0.00
C CYS A 155 -16.54 1.00 1.19
N LEU A 156 -15.57 1.92 1.12
CA LEU A 156 -15.42 2.95 2.16
C LEU A 156 -16.51 4.00 2.00
N ASP A 157 -17.17 4.33 3.10
CA ASP A 157 -18.21 5.36 3.14
C ASP A 157 -18.31 6.00 4.51
N ASN A 158 -18.65 7.30 4.53
CA ASN A 158 -18.83 8.11 5.73
C ASN A 158 -17.66 7.98 6.72
N CYS A 159 -16.43 8.02 6.20
CA CYS A 159 -15.22 7.88 6.99
C CYS A 159 -14.05 8.65 6.41
N ALA A 160 -13.08 8.96 7.26
CA ALA A 160 -11.74 9.35 6.80
C ALA A 160 -11.02 8.15 6.18
N PHE A 161 -10.08 8.44 5.28
CA PHE A 161 -9.15 7.46 4.77
C PHE A 161 -7.72 8.01 4.73
N ASN A 162 -6.76 7.10 4.75
CA ASN A 162 -5.35 7.37 4.51
C ASN A 162 -4.83 6.33 3.53
N ALA A 163 -4.10 6.76 2.50
CA ALA A 163 -3.50 5.87 1.52
C ALA A 163 -2.01 6.15 1.36
N ASP A 164 -1.23 5.09 1.17
CA ASP A 164 0.15 5.14 0.69
C ASP A 164 0.17 4.88 -0.81
N VAL A 165 0.79 5.78 -1.55
CA VAL A 165 0.84 5.76 -3.02
C VAL A 165 2.28 5.93 -3.49
N MET A 166 2.72 5.07 -4.41
CA MET A 166 4.02 5.20 -5.08
C MET A 166 3.84 5.85 -6.44
N ILE A 167 4.53 6.96 -6.68
CA ILE A 167 4.51 7.68 -7.95
C ILE A 167 5.72 7.24 -8.79
N ARG A 168 5.45 6.56 -9.91
CA ARG A 168 6.45 6.21 -10.93
C ARG A 168 6.18 6.98 -12.21
N GLY A 169 7.01 8.00 -12.46
CA GLY A 169 6.73 8.99 -13.51
C GLY A 169 5.45 9.76 -13.21
N GLU A 170 4.42 9.63 -14.03
CA GLU A 170 3.09 10.21 -13.79
C GLU A 170 2.02 9.15 -13.47
N THR A 171 2.44 7.97 -13.05
CA THR A 171 1.53 6.86 -12.73
C THR A 171 1.51 6.62 -11.22
N PRO A 172 0.37 6.81 -10.54
CA PRO A 172 0.19 6.47 -9.14
C PRO A 172 -0.11 4.96 -8.98
N PHE A 173 0.62 4.29 -8.10
CA PHE A 173 0.41 2.90 -7.70
C PHE A 173 -0.05 2.86 -6.25
N LEU A 174 -1.26 2.36 -6.00
CA LEU A 174 -1.79 2.19 -4.65
C LEU A 174 -1.04 1.05 -3.94
N LEU A 175 -0.37 1.40 -2.84
CA LEU A 175 0.32 0.42 -1.98
C LEU A 175 -0.62 -0.12 -0.91
N GLU A 176 -1.29 0.79 -0.19
CA GLU A 176 -2.19 0.48 0.92
C GLU A 176 -3.21 1.60 1.11
N MET A 177 -4.42 1.28 1.61
CA MET A 177 -5.43 2.25 2.00
C MET A 177 -6.14 1.78 3.27
N GLY A 178 -6.23 2.64 4.28
CA GLY A 178 -6.96 2.41 5.51
C GLY A 178 -8.21 3.28 5.60
N GLY A 179 -9.32 2.73 6.13
CA GLY A 179 -10.57 3.48 6.39
C GLY A 179 -10.51 4.26 7.72
N ARG A 180 -9.48 5.06 7.90
CA ARG A 180 -9.27 5.94 9.07
C ARG A 180 -8.37 7.11 8.69
N ALA A 181 -8.38 8.16 9.48
CA ALA A 181 -7.41 9.25 9.34
C ALA A 181 -5.98 8.74 9.53
N GLY A 182 -5.05 9.25 8.76
CA GLY A 182 -3.62 9.06 8.97
C GLY A 182 -3.16 9.76 10.25
N ALA A 183 -2.10 9.21 10.87
CA ALA A 183 -1.42 9.89 11.99
C ALA A 183 -0.40 10.91 11.46
N THR A 184 -0.79 11.71 10.49
CA THR A 184 0.09 12.62 9.74
C THR A 184 0.01 14.07 10.22
N GLY A 185 -1.07 14.42 10.96
CA GLY A 185 -1.43 15.79 11.28
C GLY A 185 -1.96 16.61 10.10
N ILE A 186 -1.94 16.08 8.87
CA ILE A 186 -2.43 16.78 7.67
C ILE A 186 -3.93 17.06 7.72
N PRO A 187 -4.81 16.13 8.17
CA PRO A 187 -6.24 16.40 8.27
C PRO A 187 -6.63 17.46 9.32
N GLU A 188 -5.69 17.87 10.17
CA GLU A 188 -5.89 18.88 11.21
C GLU A 188 -5.53 20.30 10.74
N LEU A 189 -4.92 20.43 9.56
CA LEU A 189 -4.54 21.71 8.93
C LEU A 189 -5.73 22.32 8.15
#